data_c8c4d31513e49d2508f1a50710975ba2
#
_entry.id   c8c4d31513e49d2508f1a50710975ba2
#
_cell.length_a   1.000
_cell.length_b   1.000
_cell.length_c   1.000
_cell.angle_alpha   90.00
_cell.angle_beta   90.00
_cell.angle_gamma   90.00
#
_symmetry.space_group_name_H-M   'P 1'
#
loop_
_entity.id
_entity.type
_entity.pdbx_description
1 polymer ?
#
loop_
_entity_poly.entity_id
_entity_poly.type
_entity_poly.pdbx_seq_one_letter_code
_entity_poly.pdbx_strand_id
1 'polypeptide(L)'
;MNRGKVIIGCMGVLLMGTAAAGLWMQRDGQERIKALESELSVLRKQEEQSLVDRRVSQQLEKIAYGQEERAEERSREAIRQSEIAQEMTLRSEAERKRALQAQAAAEVSAEEARRSYQLAEHQRMAAEEAKLVADSLNYISLGRSLGSQSYAVYRGGDKDLGTLLAYASYYYTYHYGGNLYSSSVYQALTQAAVGLRSWNTHSSRISGIDISPVDGSLLSVSTYGEMQVHKVQGGYLKTISLINDKNYCFRDVYAARNGKGYAISHTGHLVVVGGTRGEERGTRNEEGGRRNEEGERVRVVYLENVVKPFNLQAMNEGRQLLIIGENSMALFDMATEKVVSTRRLDFKVTCTGLMDNRPLLFDSRGRMHQVNSIDNMKTSKVPVSGQVTAFVNNATGQLKAYGMDDGTIWLVYDSGKLRKLAGHQSKVTKLLFFDEGHGKQLYSSSYDGKLFFWMTSDMQIRPITLFQADSWLTDFAFSRDKNYIWTSEYSGSVNEHLISLPMIAQYIRQKVKRDFTPEEWNYYVGKEIPYRRFLGNSE
;
A
#
# COMPACT_ATOMS: atom_id res chain seq x y z
N MET A 1 -18.21 -26.62 -52.27
CA MET A 1 -16.96 -26.70 -51.50
C MET A 1 -16.80 -25.58 -50.46
N ASN A 2 -17.88 -24.97 -49.94
CA ASN A 2 -17.77 -23.78 -49.08
C ASN A 2 -18.62 -23.83 -47.78
N ARG A 3 -19.21 -24.97 -47.42
CA ARG A 3 -19.99 -25.10 -46.16
C ARG A 3 -19.16 -25.55 -44.95
N GLY A 4 -18.07 -26.23 -45.16
CA GLY A 4 -17.20 -26.69 -44.06
C GLY A 4 -16.36 -25.58 -43.38
N LYS A 5 -16.00 -24.54 -44.13
CA LYS A 5 -15.17 -23.43 -43.57
C LYS A 5 -15.96 -22.48 -42.68
N VAL A 6 -17.30 -22.39 -42.85
CA VAL A 6 -18.16 -21.53 -42.03
C VAL A 6 -18.40 -22.17 -40.66
N ILE A 7 -18.54 -23.49 -40.60
CA ILE A 7 -18.77 -24.21 -39.33
C ILE A 7 -17.55 -24.18 -38.42
N ILE A 8 -16.34 -24.30 -38.99
CA ILE A 8 -15.10 -24.21 -38.22
C ILE A 8 -14.88 -22.76 -37.69
N GLY A 9 -15.25 -21.77 -38.50
CA GLY A 9 -15.18 -20.36 -38.09
C GLY A 9 -16.13 -20.03 -36.92
N CYS A 10 -17.35 -20.54 -36.94
CA CYS A 10 -18.31 -20.34 -35.88
C CYS A 10 -17.92 -21.04 -34.55
N MET A 11 -17.30 -22.22 -34.62
CA MET A 11 -16.79 -22.90 -33.43
C MET A 11 -15.58 -22.19 -32.81
N GLY A 12 -14.71 -21.62 -33.61
CA GLY A 12 -13.57 -20.84 -33.13
C GLY A 12 -14.01 -19.54 -32.43
N VAL A 13 -15.04 -18.90 -32.96
CA VAL A 13 -15.60 -17.67 -32.36
C VAL A 13 -16.33 -17.98 -31.04
N LEU A 14 -16.96 -19.13 -30.92
CA LEU A 14 -17.66 -19.52 -29.67
C LEU A 14 -16.65 -19.90 -28.56
N LEU A 15 -15.55 -20.58 -28.90
CA LEU A 15 -14.49 -20.91 -27.94
C LEU A 15 -13.70 -19.66 -27.49
N MET A 16 -13.45 -18.73 -28.40
CA MET A 16 -12.82 -17.46 -28.02
C MET A 16 -13.80 -16.54 -27.25
N GLY A 17 -15.08 -16.62 -27.53
CA GLY A 17 -16.11 -15.88 -26.79
C GLY A 17 -16.26 -16.33 -25.34
N THR A 18 -16.15 -17.62 -25.07
CA THR A 18 -16.21 -18.16 -23.71
C THR A 18 -14.95 -17.88 -22.88
N ALA A 19 -13.77 -17.93 -23.51
CA ALA A 19 -12.52 -17.54 -22.85
C ALA A 19 -12.46 -16.03 -22.60
N ALA A 20 -12.95 -15.23 -23.55
CA ALA A 20 -13.04 -13.78 -23.38
C ALA A 20 -14.10 -13.38 -22.34
N ALA A 21 -15.20 -14.09 -22.26
CA ALA A 21 -16.23 -13.87 -21.22
C ALA A 21 -15.71 -14.27 -19.83
N GLY A 22 -14.92 -15.33 -19.71
CA GLY A 22 -14.28 -15.73 -18.45
C GLY A 22 -13.26 -14.69 -17.96
N LEU A 23 -12.43 -14.22 -18.87
CA LEU A 23 -11.43 -13.17 -18.57
C LEU A 23 -12.11 -11.81 -18.32
N TRP A 24 -13.20 -11.52 -19.04
CA TRP A 24 -13.98 -10.30 -18.83
C TRP A 24 -14.74 -10.33 -17.50
N MET A 25 -15.32 -11.46 -17.12
CA MET A 25 -15.95 -11.63 -15.81
C MET A 25 -14.96 -11.54 -14.66
N GLN A 26 -13.77 -12.06 -14.83
CA GLN A 26 -12.71 -11.92 -13.81
C GLN A 26 -12.26 -10.47 -13.69
N ARG A 27 -12.20 -9.74 -14.80
CA ARG A 27 -11.81 -8.33 -14.84
C ARG A 27 -12.95 -7.43 -14.34
N ASP A 28 -14.19 -7.69 -14.75
CA ASP A 28 -15.38 -6.97 -14.26
C ASP A 28 -15.63 -7.24 -12.77
N GLY A 29 -15.38 -8.47 -12.31
CA GLY A 29 -15.40 -8.81 -10.89
C GLY A 29 -14.38 -8.02 -10.07
N GLN A 30 -13.15 -7.90 -10.57
CA GLN A 30 -12.12 -7.10 -9.91
C GLN A 30 -12.42 -5.60 -9.95
N GLU A 31 -13.02 -5.10 -11.03
CA GLU A 31 -13.42 -3.70 -11.15
C GLU A 31 -14.63 -3.37 -10.25
N ARG A 32 -15.59 -4.27 -10.15
CA ARG A 32 -16.73 -4.15 -9.20
C ARG A 32 -16.28 -4.27 -7.75
N ILE A 33 -15.30 -5.10 -7.50
CA ILE A 33 -14.64 -5.23 -6.20
C ILE A 33 -14.02 -3.91 -5.77
N LYS A 34 -13.26 -3.30 -6.66
CA LYS A 34 -12.65 -1.99 -6.41
C LYS A 34 -13.68 -0.87 -6.26
N ALA A 35 -14.78 -0.96 -7.02
CA ALA A 35 -15.91 -0.04 -6.86
C ALA A 35 -16.58 -0.19 -5.48
N LEU A 36 -16.78 -1.42 -5.01
CA LEU A 36 -17.32 -1.71 -3.67
C LEU A 36 -16.36 -1.31 -2.54
N GLU A 37 -15.05 -1.51 -2.74
CA GLU A 37 -14.03 -1.03 -1.81
C GLU A 37 -14.05 0.49 -1.70
N SER A 38 -14.30 1.15 -2.85
CA SER A 38 -14.41 2.59 -2.90
C SER A 38 -15.67 3.10 -2.18
N GLU A 39 -16.80 2.45 -2.32
CA GLU A 39 -18.04 2.83 -1.62
C GLU A 39 -17.95 2.66 -0.09
N LEU A 40 -17.33 1.59 0.37
CA LEU A 40 -17.10 1.35 1.81
C LEU A 40 -16.22 2.42 2.47
N SER A 41 -15.27 2.98 1.74
CA SER A 41 -14.40 4.05 2.27
C SER A 41 -15.13 5.40 2.39
N VAL A 42 -16.12 5.67 1.52
CA VAL A 42 -16.98 6.87 1.65
C VAL A 42 -17.90 6.76 2.85
N LEU A 43 -18.46 5.60 3.06
CA LEU A 43 -19.31 5.34 4.22
C LEU A 43 -18.54 5.54 5.54
N ARG A 44 -17.26 5.14 5.60
CA ARG A 44 -16.40 5.37 6.77
C ARG A 44 -16.13 6.84 7.05
N LYS A 45 -15.97 7.66 6.01
CA LYS A 45 -15.83 9.11 6.20
C LYS A 45 -17.08 9.73 6.83
N GLN A 46 -18.23 9.20 6.52
CA GLN A 46 -19.48 9.61 7.15
C GLN A 46 -19.64 9.06 8.57
N GLU A 47 -19.04 7.89 8.85
CA GLU A 47 -19.04 7.28 10.19
C GLU A 47 -18.15 7.98 11.21
N GLU A 48 -17.02 8.50 10.80
CA GLU A 48 -16.16 9.28 11.69
C GLU A 48 -16.85 10.54 12.23
N GLN A 49 -17.92 10.98 11.57
CA GLN A 49 -18.59 12.22 11.97
C GLN A 49 -19.82 12.06 12.88
N SER A 50 -20.44 10.91 12.98
CA SER A 50 -21.54 10.70 13.95
C SER A 50 -22.14 9.29 13.89
N LEU A 51 -22.30 8.59 15.01
CA LEU A 51 -23.38 7.65 15.38
C LEU A 51 -23.75 6.58 14.31
N VAL A 52 -22.77 5.95 13.68
CA VAL A 52 -23.03 5.28 12.40
C VAL A 52 -23.03 3.76 12.50
N ASP A 53 -22.69 3.19 13.64
CA ASP A 53 -22.60 1.72 13.81
C ASP A 53 -23.88 0.96 13.41
N ARG A 54 -25.05 1.64 13.40
CA ARG A 54 -26.31 1.05 12.94
C ARG A 54 -26.50 1.04 11.40
N ARG A 55 -25.94 2.00 10.68
CA ARG A 55 -26.15 2.08 9.22
C ARG A 55 -25.27 1.12 8.42
N VAL A 56 -24.10 0.81 8.91
CA VAL A 56 -23.15 -0.12 8.24
C VAL A 56 -23.72 -1.54 8.20
N SER A 57 -24.29 -2.02 9.30
CA SER A 57 -24.93 -3.34 9.33
C SER A 57 -26.09 -3.45 8.32
N GLN A 58 -26.93 -2.43 8.22
CA GLN A 58 -28.04 -2.42 7.25
C GLN A 58 -27.59 -2.31 5.80
N GLN A 59 -26.46 -1.67 5.53
CA GLN A 59 -25.92 -1.59 4.16
C GLN A 59 -25.18 -2.87 3.75
N LEU A 60 -24.48 -3.52 4.69
CA LEU A 60 -23.87 -4.82 4.45
C LEU A 60 -24.93 -5.88 4.14
N GLU A 61 -26.04 -5.84 4.84
CA GLU A 61 -27.20 -6.71 4.58
C GLU A 61 -27.78 -6.46 3.18
N LYS A 62 -27.93 -5.20 2.75
CA LYS A 62 -28.37 -4.85 1.39
C LYS A 62 -27.37 -5.30 0.30
N ILE A 63 -26.08 -5.25 0.58
CA ILE A 63 -25.05 -5.73 -0.36
C ILE A 63 -25.09 -7.26 -0.45
N ALA A 64 -25.28 -7.96 0.67
CA ALA A 64 -25.45 -9.41 0.70
C ALA A 64 -26.69 -9.84 -0.11
N TYR A 65 -27.84 -9.20 0.10
CA TYR A 65 -29.06 -9.44 -0.69
C TYR A 65 -28.85 -9.14 -2.18
N GLY A 66 -28.16 -8.05 -2.53
CA GLY A 66 -27.88 -7.73 -3.94
C GLY A 66 -26.90 -8.69 -4.62
N GLN A 67 -26.14 -9.47 -3.87
CA GLN A 67 -25.29 -10.53 -4.41
C GLN A 67 -26.04 -11.85 -4.55
N GLU A 68 -26.96 -12.14 -3.63
CA GLU A 68 -27.84 -13.30 -3.69
C GLU A 68 -28.78 -13.20 -4.90
N GLU A 69 -29.39 -12.04 -5.14
CA GLU A 69 -30.22 -11.76 -6.32
C GLU A 69 -29.47 -11.97 -7.66
N ARG A 70 -28.19 -11.55 -7.71
CA ARG A 70 -27.34 -11.79 -8.90
C ARG A 70 -26.91 -13.25 -9.05
N ALA A 71 -26.80 -14.00 -7.95
CA ALA A 71 -26.54 -15.44 -8.01
C ALA A 71 -27.76 -16.18 -8.53
N GLU A 72 -28.99 -15.76 -8.14
CA GLU A 72 -30.24 -16.29 -8.68
C GLU A 72 -30.44 -15.96 -10.16
N GLU A 73 -30.12 -14.74 -10.61
CA GLU A 73 -30.21 -14.38 -12.03
C GLU A 73 -29.31 -15.26 -12.90
N ARG A 74 -28.05 -15.53 -12.44
CA ARG A 74 -27.14 -16.44 -13.15
C ARG A 74 -27.63 -17.89 -13.15
N SER A 75 -28.31 -18.32 -12.06
CA SER A 75 -28.92 -19.64 -11.99
C SER A 75 -30.10 -19.75 -12.99
N ARG A 76 -30.90 -18.69 -13.11
CA ARG A 76 -32.01 -18.63 -14.10
C ARG A 76 -31.49 -18.60 -15.54
N GLU A 77 -30.35 -17.99 -15.78
CA GLU A 77 -29.75 -17.98 -17.13
C GLU A 77 -29.15 -19.32 -17.51
N ALA A 78 -28.56 -20.06 -16.56
CA ALA A 78 -28.15 -21.46 -16.74
C ALA A 78 -29.34 -22.39 -17.00
N ILE A 79 -30.50 -22.12 -16.37
CA ILE A 79 -31.76 -22.87 -16.61
C ILE A 79 -32.30 -22.60 -18.01
N ARG A 80 -32.27 -21.35 -18.51
CA ARG A 80 -32.69 -21.03 -19.89
C ARG A 80 -31.78 -21.69 -20.93
N GLN A 81 -30.50 -21.77 -20.71
CA GLN A 81 -29.60 -22.52 -21.60
C GLN A 81 -29.87 -24.02 -21.57
N SER A 82 -30.31 -24.55 -20.41
CA SER A 82 -30.78 -25.92 -20.27
C SER A 82 -32.11 -26.17 -21.04
N GLU A 83 -33.01 -25.21 -21.01
CA GLU A 83 -34.30 -25.29 -21.76
C GLU A 83 -34.07 -25.23 -23.28
N ILE A 84 -33.15 -24.40 -23.75
CA ILE A 84 -32.75 -24.33 -25.16
C ILE A 84 -32.07 -25.65 -25.59
N ALA A 85 -31.25 -26.23 -24.73
CA ALA A 85 -30.62 -27.52 -24.98
C ALA A 85 -31.69 -28.66 -25.03
N GLN A 86 -32.73 -28.57 -24.18
CA GLN A 86 -33.85 -29.53 -24.24
C GLN A 86 -34.68 -29.38 -25.51
N GLU A 87 -34.93 -28.15 -25.96
CA GLU A 87 -35.65 -27.92 -27.22
C GLU A 87 -34.85 -28.43 -28.44
N MET A 88 -33.53 -28.26 -28.43
CA MET A 88 -32.67 -28.87 -29.47
C MET A 88 -32.68 -30.40 -29.43
N THR A 89 -32.76 -30.99 -28.22
CA THR A 89 -32.85 -32.46 -28.06
C THR A 89 -34.16 -32.99 -28.61
N LEU A 90 -35.27 -32.30 -28.35
CA LEU A 90 -36.62 -32.66 -28.87
C LEU A 90 -36.68 -32.53 -30.41
N ARG A 91 -36.04 -31.54 -31.02
CA ARG A 91 -35.93 -31.41 -32.47
C ARG A 91 -35.13 -32.56 -33.08
N SER A 92 -34.01 -32.93 -32.44
CA SER A 92 -33.20 -34.08 -32.86
C SER A 92 -34.00 -35.40 -32.82
N GLU A 93 -34.86 -35.59 -31.83
CA GLU A 93 -35.75 -36.77 -31.78
C GLU A 93 -36.84 -36.80 -32.86
N ALA A 94 -37.34 -35.64 -33.25
CA ALA A 94 -38.32 -35.55 -34.38
C ALA A 94 -37.65 -35.84 -35.74
N GLU A 95 -36.43 -35.41 -35.95
CA GLU A 95 -35.66 -35.74 -37.15
C GLU A 95 -35.23 -37.22 -37.19
N ARG A 96 -34.93 -37.80 -36.03
CA ARG A 96 -34.64 -39.22 -35.85
C ARG A 96 -35.80 -40.12 -36.27
N LYS A 97 -37.06 -39.71 -36.01
CA LYS A 97 -38.24 -40.41 -36.47
C LYS A 97 -38.40 -40.40 -38.00
N ARG A 98 -37.96 -39.32 -38.66
CA ARG A 98 -37.95 -39.22 -40.14
C ARG A 98 -36.79 -40.00 -40.78
N ALA A 99 -35.68 -40.11 -40.08
CA ALA A 99 -34.50 -40.83 -40.56
C ALA A 99 -34.60 -42.36 -40.42
N LEU A 100 -35.47 -42.86 -39.55
CA LEU A 100 -35.77 -44.29 -39.37
C LEU A 100 -36.43 -44.95 -40.57
N GLN A 101 -36.85 -44.19 -41.59
CA GLN A 101 -37.40 -44.74 -42.84
C GLN A 101 -36.36 -45.04 -43.91
N ALA A 102 -35.13 -44.73 -43.71
CA ALA A 102 -34.06 -45.00 -44.65
C ALA A 102 -32.93 -45.80 -43.96
N GLN A 103 -32.58 -46.92 -44.55
CA GLN A 103 -31.59 -47.88 -44.03
C GLN A 103 -30.14 -47.32 -43.81
N ALA A 104 -29.89 -46.07 -44.26
CA ALA A 104 -28.62 -45.36 -44.05
C ALA A 104 -28.57 -44.57 -42.71
N ALA A 105 -29.66 -44.54 -41.95
CA ALA A 105 -29.76 -43.66 -40.77
C ALA A 105 -29.14 -44.21 -39.47
N ALA A 106 -28.84 -45.48 -39.39
CA ALA A 106 -28.25 -46.08 -38.16
C ALA A 106 -26.84 -45.60 -37.82
N GLU A 107 -26.00 -45.38 -38.85
CA GLU A 107 -24.64 -44.84 -38.65
C GLU A 107 -24.65 -43.33 -38.34
N VAL A 108 -25.55 -42.57 -39.00
CA VAL A 108 -25.68 -41.13 -38.74
C VAL A 108 -26.18 -40.85 -37.33
N SER A 109 -27.18 -41.68 -36.84
CA SER A 109 -27.70 -41.50 -35.50
C SER A 109 -26.72 -41.83 -34.39
N ALA A 110 -25.80 -42.77 -34.60
CA ALA A 110 -24.74 -43.12 -33.66
C ALA A 110 -23.66 -42.01 -33.55
N GLU A 111 -23.38 -41.35 -34.69
CA GLU A 111 -22.45 -40.25 -34.73
C GLU A 111 -23.01 -38.96 -34.15
N GLU A 112 -24.31 -38.70 -34.34
CA GLU A 112 -25.03 -37.60 -33.73
C GLU A 112 -25.19 -37.79 -32.21
N ALA A 113 -25.42 -38.99 -31.74
CA ALA A 113 -25.44 -39.31 -30.30
C ALA A 113 -24.08 -39.13 -29.64
N ARG A 114 -22.97 -39.48 -30.34
CA ARG A 114 -21.63 -39.20 -29.85
C ARG A 114 -21.31 -37.71 -29.77
N ARG A 115 -21.75 -36.95 -30.79
CA ARG A 115 -21.58 -35.49 -30.78
C ARG A 115 -22.37 -34.79 -29.70
N SER A 116 -23.62 -35.23 -29.48
CA SER A 116 -24.47 -34.67 -28.42
C SER A 116 -23.94 -35.03 -27.02
N TYR A 117 -23.40 -36.24 -26.84
CA TYR A 117 -22.75 -36.64 -25.61
C TYR A 117 -21.50 -35.80 -25.32
N GLN A 118 -20.64 -35.59 -26.33
CA GLN A 118 -19.46 -34.73 -26.21
C GLN A 118 -19.84 -33.27 -25.91
N LEU A 119 -20.92 -32.80 -26.55
CA LEU A 119 -21.40 -31.43 -26.29
C LEU A 119 -21.97 -31.29 -24.88
N ALA A 120 -22.75 -32.27 -24.41
CA ALA A 120 -23.31 -32.30 -23.06
C ALA A 120 -22.18 -32.40 -21.99
N GLU A 121 -21.14 -33.16 -22.29
CA GLU A 121 -19.96 -33.26 -21.40
C GLU A 121 -19.17 -31.96 -21.35
N HIS A 122 -18.97 -31.29 -22.48
CA HIS A 122 -18.37 -29.94 -22.52
C HIS A 122 -19.22 -28.90 -21.77
N GLN A 123 -20.52 -28.94 -21.90
CA GLN A 123 -21.44 -28.06 -21.17
C GLN A 123 -21.40 -28.32 -19.66
N ARG A 124 -21.32 -29.60 -19.26
CA ARG A 124 -21.19 -29.99 -17.85
C ARG A 124 -19.88 -29.47 -17.26
N MET A 125 -18.76 -29.67 -17.98
CA MET A 125 -17.45 -29.20 -17.55
C MET A 125 -17.43 -27.66 -17.42
N ALA A 126 -18.00 -26.95 -18.38
CA ALA A 126 -18.09 -25.49 -18.33
C ALA A 126 -18.99 -25.01 -17.17
N ALA A 127 -20.07 -25.72 -16.87
CA ALA A 127 -20.95 -25.41 -15.74
C ALA A 127 -20.26 -25.69 -14.38
N GLU A 128 -19.49 -26.78 -14.28
CA GLU A 128 -18.70 -27.09 -13.10
C GLU A 128 -17.60 -26.04 -12.86
N GLU A 129 -16.91 -25.60 -13.93
CA GLU A 129 -15.90 -24.55 -13.84
C GLU A 129 -16.51 -23.20 -13.44
N ALA A 130 -17.65 -22.82 -14.03
CA ALA A 130 -18.40 -21.63 -13.67
C ALA A 130 -18.88 -21.66 -12.21
N LYS A 131 -19.28 -22.82 -11.71
CA LYS A 131 -19.65 -23.01 -10.31
C LYS A 131 -18.47 -22.81 -9.37
N LEU A 132 -17.30 -23.38 -9.68
CA LEU A 132 -16.10 -23.22 -8.87
C LEU A 132 -15.67 -21.74 -8.78
N VAL A 133 -15.79 -21.00 -9.89
CA VAL A 133 -15.52 -19.56 -9.92
C VAL A 133 -16.52 -18.79 -9.07
N ALA A 134 -17.81 -19.12 -9.18
CA ALA A 134 -18.86 -18.47 -8.39
C ALA A 134 -18.69 -18.74 -6.89
N ASP A 135 -18.36 -19.98 -6.51
CA ASP A 135 -18.09 -20.35 -5.11
C ASP A 135 -16.88 -19.58 -4.57
N SER A 136 -15.80 -19.47 -5.35
CA SER A 136 -14.62 -18.69 -4.97
C SER A 136 -14.95 -17.20 -4.75
N LEU A 137 -15.74 -16.60 -5.65
CA LEU A 137 -16.18 -15.20 -5.51
C LEU A 137 -17.06 -14.99 -4.27
N ASN A 138 -17.92 -15.94 -3.95
CA ASN A 138 -18.76 -15.89 -2.75
C ASN A 138 -17.91 -15.92 -1.47
N TYR A 139 -16.90 -16.78 -1.41
CA TYR A 139 -16.00 -16.83 -0.25
C TYR A 139 -15.11 -15.58 -0.13
N ILE A 140 -14.67 -15.00 -1.25
CA ILE A 140 -13.96 -13.71 -1.24
C ILE A 140 -14.87 -12.59 -0.71
N SER A 141 -16.13 -12.58 -1.14
CA SER A 141 -17.14 -11.62 -0.66
C SER A 141 -17.39 -11.78 0.84
N LEU A 142 -17.53 -13.02 1.31
CA LEU A 142 -17.63 -13.34 2.73
C LEU A 142 -16.41 -12.81 3.50
N GLY A 143 -15.19 -13.08 3.00
CA GLY A 143 -13.96 -12.59 3.62
C GLY A 143 -13.98 -11.07 3.82
N ARG A 144 -14.48 -10.31 2.86
CA ARG A 144 -14.63 -8.85 2.96
C ARG A 144 -15.69 -8.43 3.96
N SER A 145 -16.82 -9.11 3.97
CA SER A 145 -17.89 -8.88 4.95
C SER A 145 -17.35 -9.08 6.37
N LEU A 146 -16.67 -10.20 6.62
CA LEU A 146 -16.05 -10.51 7.89
C LEU A 146 -15.01 -9.45 8.29
N GLY A 147 -14.24 -8.93 7.33
CA GLY A 147 -13.30 -7.84 7.57
C GLY A 147 -13.98 -6.56 8.05
N SER A 148 -15.07 -6.16 7.40
CA SER A 148 -15.85 -4.99 7.81
C SER A 148 -16.45 -5.16 9.20
N GLN A 149 -16.97 -6.34 9.49
CA GLN A 149 -17.56 -6.68 10.80
C GLN A 149 -16.49 -6.75 11.88
N SER A 150 -15.31 -7.33 11.58
CA SER A 150 -14.17 -7.32 12.47
C SER A 150 -13.81 -5.92 12.96
N TYR A 151 -13.75 -4.96 12.02
CA TYR A 151 -13.44 -3.58 12.33
C TYR A 151 -14.46 -2.96 13.30
N ALA A 152 -15.75 -3.17 13.04
CA ALA A 152 -16.83 -2.65 13.88
C ALA A 152 -16.83 -3.28 15.27
N VAL A 153 -16.71 -4.61 15.36
CA VAL A 153 -16.70 -5.38 16.62
C VAL A 153 -15.48 -5.02 17.49
N TYR A 154 -14.31 -4.93 16.86
CA TYR A 154 -13.07 -4.58 17.55
C TYR A 154 -13.14 -3.18 18.16
N ARG A 155 -13.71 -2.20 17.45
CA ARG A 155 -13.96 -0.85 17.96
C ARG A 155 -15.06 -0.80 19.00
N GLY A 156 -16.05 -1.69 18.90
CA GLY A 156 -17.11 -1.86 19.93
C GLY A 156 -16.61 -2.43 21.25
N GLY A 157 -15.33 -2.83 21.33
CA GLY A 157 -14.68 -3.27 22.56
C GLY A 157 -14.45 -4.79 22.64
N ASP A 158 -15.12 -5.61 21.83
CA ASP A 158 -14.87 -7.06 21.78
C ASP A 158 -13.66 -7.37 20.88
N LYS A 159 -12.48 -7.29 21.48
CA LYS A 159 -11.22 -7.50 20.79
C LYS A 159 -10.99 -8.96 20.40
N ASP A 160 -11.47 -9.91 21.19
CA ASP A 160 -11.28 -11.35 20.93
C ASP A 160 -12.12 -11.79 19.72
N LEU A 161 -13.40 -11.42 19.67
CA LEU A 161 -14.26 -11.68 18.52
C LEU A 161 -13.80 -10.90 17.28
N GLY A 162 -13.43 -9.62 17.44
CA GLY A 162 -12.89 -8.81 16.36
C GLY A 162 -11.63 -9.42 15.74
N THR A 163 -10.71 -9.95 16.56
CA THR A 163 -9.50 -10.65 16.09
C THR A 163 -9.83 -11.95 15.37
N LEU A 164 -10.79 -12.72 15.87
CA LEU A 164 -11.25 -13.95 15.25
C LEU A 164 -11.89 -13.68 13.87
N LEU A 165 -12.73 -12.65 13.77
CA LEU A 165 -13.33 -12.18 12.51
C LEU A 165 -12.26 -11.69 11.51
N ALA A 166 -11.21 -10.99 11.99
CA ALA A 166 -10.09 -10.59 11.14
C ALA A 166 -9.34 -11.80 10.57
N TYR A 167 -9.09 -12.80 11.40
CA TYR A 167 -8.44 -14.02 10.96
C TYR A 167 -9.29 -14.80 9.96
N ALA A 168 -10.58 -14.95 10.22
CA ALA A 168 -11.52 -15.57 9.29
C ALA A 168 -11.61 -14.80 7.95
N SER A 169 -11.61 -13.46 8.01
CA SER A 169 -11.55 -12.60 6.83
C SER A 169 -10.30 -12.87 5.98
N TYR A 170 -9.13 -12.93 6.63
CA TYR A 170 -7.87 -13.32 5.98
C TYR A 170 -7.98 -14.69 5.35
N TYR A 171 -8.43 -15.69 6.13
CA TYR A 171 -8.53 -17.09 5.70
C TYR A 171 -9.35 -17.22 4.41
N TYR A 172 -10.58 -16.71 4.40
CA TYR A 172 -11.46 -16.81 3.22
C TYR A 172 -10.91 -16.00 2.03
N THR A 173 -10.37 -14.83 2.27
CA THR A 173 -9.82 -14.02 1.18
C THR A 173 -8.57 -14.67 0.57
N TYR A 174 -7.63 -15.14 1.40
CA TYR A 174 -6.38 -15.75 0.95
C TYR A 174 -6.60 -17.08 0.25
N HIS A 175 -7.38 -17.97 0.88
CA HIS A 175 -7.57 -19.35 0.40
C HIS A 175 -8.30 -19.42 -0.95
N TYR A 176 -9.16 -18.45 -1.21
CA TYR A 176 -9.90 -18.35 -2.47
C TYR A 176 -9.31 -17.34 -3.48
N GLY A 177 -8.06 -16.91 -3.29
CA GLY A 177 -7.33 -16.07 -4.22
C GLY A 177 -7.80 -14.62 -4.30
N GLY A 178 -8.47 -14.13 -3.27
CA GLY A 178 -8.92 -12.74 -3.19
C GLY A 178 -7.80 -11.76 -2.87
N ASN A 179 -8.06 -10.47 -3.14
CA ASN A 179 -7.12 -9.40 -2.86
C ASN A 179 -7.11 -9.05 -1.36
N LEU A 180 -6.03 -9.40 -0.66
CA LEU A 180 -5.82 -9.09 0.76
C LEU A 180 -5.64 -7.59 1.03
N TYR A 181 -5.29 -6.81 0.01
CA TYR A 181 -5.21 -5.35 0.10
C TYR A 181 -6.56 -4.65 -0.12
N SER A 182 -7.67 -5.42 -0.19
CA SER A 182 -8.99 -4.81 -0.14
C SER A 182 -9.18 -4.04 1.17
N SER A 183 -9.85 -2.88 1.12
CA SER A 183 -9.91 -1.97 2.28
C SER A 183 -10.45 -2.63 3.54
N SER A 184 -11.52 -3.42 3.41
CA SER A 184 -12.13 -4.11 4.54
C SER A 184 -11.23 -5.17 5.17
N VAL A 185 -10.56 -5.98 4.35
CA VAL A 185 -9.67 -7.05 4.81
C VAL A 185 -8.41 -6.45 5.42
N TYR A 186 -7.73 -5.57 4.66
CA TYR A 186 -6.47 -4.99 5.10
C TYR A 186 -6.60 -4.19 6.39
N GLN A 187 -7.67 -3.41 6.53
CA GLN A 187 -7.93 -2.64 7.75
C GLN A 187 -8.25 -3.53 8.96
N ALA A 188 -9.03 -4.59 8.78
CA ALA A 188 -9.30 -5.55 9.84
C ALA A 188 -8.01 -6.21 10.32
N LEU A 189 -7.17 -6.64 9.37
CA LEU A 189 -5.89 -7.28 9.65
C LEU A 189 -4.95 -6.33 10.40
N THR A 190 -4.74 -5.13 9.89
CA THR A 190 -3.85 -4.17 10.53
C THR A 190 -4.34 -3.78 11.92
N GLN A 191 -5.64 -3.58 12.11
CA GLN A 191 -6.20 -3.27 13.41
C GLN A 191 -6.09 -4.41 14.42
N ALA A 192 -6.34 -5.65 14.01
CA ALA A 192 -6.23 -6.80 14.90
C ALA A 192 -4.77 -7.18 15.21
N ALA A 193 -3.85 -6.96 14.26
CA ALA A 193 -2.43 -7.26 14.45
C ALA A 193 -1.76 -6.29 15.41
N VAL A 194 -2.14 -5.04 15.38
CA VAL A 194 -1.38 -3.97 16.03
C VAL A 194 -1.79 -3.80 17.49
N GLY A 195 -0.91 -4.21 18.41
CA GLY A 195 -0.65 -3.33 19.53
C GLY A 195 0.24 -2.21 18.98
N LEU A 196 -0.27 -1.00 18.92
CA LEU A 196 0.50 0.18 18.54
C LEU A 196 1.76 0.23 19.41
N ARG A 197 2.93 0.12 18.79
CA ARG A 197 4.18 0.36 19.47
C ARG A 197 4.50 1.84 19.31
N SER A 198 4.29 2.59 20.36
CA SER A 198 4.53 4.02 20.42
C SER A 198 5.47 4.34 21.58
N TRP A 199 6.46 5.18 21.32
CA TRP A 199 7.43 5.60 22.31
C TRP A 199 7.65 7.10 22.20
N ASN A 200 7.51 7.81 23.31
CA ASN A 200 7.91 9.21 23.40
C ASN A 200 9.43 9.26 23.66
N THR A 201 10.19 9.64 22.65
CA THR A 201 11.66 9.57 22.67
C THR A 201 12.31 10.95 22.68
N HIS A 202 11.63 11.96 22.16
CA HIS A 202 12.15 13.32 22.08
C HIS A 202 11.33 14.29 22.94
N SER A 203 12.00 15.32 23.44
CA SER A 203 11.36 16.38 24.23
C SER A 203 10.58 17.39 23.38
N SER A 204 10.69 17.30 22.05
CA SER A 204 10.02 18.19 21.11
C SER A 204 9.72 17.50 19.77
N ARG A 205 9.15 18.28 18.85
CA ARG A 205 8.84 17.84 17.49
C ARG A 205 10.01 17.12 16.84
N ILE A 206 9.77 15.89 16.40
CA ILE A 206 10.68 15.18 15.50
C ILE A 206 10.53 15.80 14.10
N SER A 207 11.63 16.23 13.53
CA SER A 207 11.66 16.94 12.24
C SER A 207 12.04 16.05 11.07
N GLY A 208 12.71 14.93 11.32
CA GLY A 208 13.07 13.94 10.31
C GLY A 208 13.43 12.60 10.93
N ILE A 209 13.18 11.55 10.18
CA ILE A 209 13.62 10.18 10.48
C ILE A 209 14.18 9.50 9.24
N ASP A 210 15.16 8.63 9.43
CA ASP A 210 15.70 7.79 8.35
C ASP A 210 16.14 6.43 8.89
N ILE A 211 16.16 5.42 8.01
CA ILE A 211 16.54 4.05 8.36
C ILE A 211 17.97 3.78 7.90
N SER A 212 18.79 3.37 8.81
CA SER A 212 20.15 2.94 8.51
C SER A 212 20.16 1.75 7.53
N PRO A 213 20.75 1.94 6.34
CA PRO A 213 20.85 0.85 5.37
C PRO A 213 21.82 -0.25 5.82
N VAL A 214 22.66 0.01 6.83
CA VAL A 214 23.67 -0.92 7.34
C VAL A 214 23.05 -1.93 8.30
N ASP A 215 22.32 -1.47 9.32
CA ASP A 215 21.84 -2.30 10.41
C ASP A 215 20.34 -2.19 10.68
N GLY A 216 19.62 -1.39 9.89
CA GLY A 216 18.18 -1.21 10.01
C GLY A 216 17.74 -0.38 11.22
N SER A 217 18.64 0.25 11.94
CA SER A 217 18.28 1.16 13.04
C SER A 217 17.59 2.42 12.52
N LEU A 218 16.67 2.96 13.30
CA LEU A 218 16.00 4.22 13.02
C LEU A 218 16.85 5.37 13.59
N LEU A 219 17.21 6.32 12.73
CA LEU A 219 17.73 7.62 13.15
C LEU A 219 16.58 8.61 13.24
N SER A 220 16.61 9.46 14.25
CA SER A 220 15.63 10.55 14.42
C SER A 220 16.29 11.82 14.92
N VAL A 221 15.73 12.96 14.50
CA VAL A 221 16.18 14.27 14.95
C VAL A 221 15.03 15.17 15.35
N SER A 222 15.26 16.02 16.34
CA SER A 222 14.23 16.95 16.85
C SER A 222 14.61 18.42 16.66
N THR A 223 13.61 19.27 16.75
CA THR A 223 13.78 20.71 16.68
C THR A 223 14.50 21.30 17.91
N TYR A 224 14.71 20.52 18.97
CA TYR A 224 15.46 20.91 20.17
C TYR A 224 16.88 20.33 20.20
N GLY A 225 17.41 19.95 19.04
CA GLY A 225 18.80 19.57 18.90
C GLY A 225 19.11 18.17 19.39
N GLU A 226 18.12 17.30 19.48
CA GLU A 226 18.32 15.89 19.80
C GLU A 226 18.51 15.09 18.53
N MET A 227 19.53 14.25 18.49
CA MET A 227 19.74 13.20 17.49
C MET A 227 19.86 11.86 18.19
N GLN A 228 19.05 10.91 17.82
CA GLN A 228 18.95 9.61 18.49
C GLN A 228 18.96 8.46 17.48
N VAL A 229 19.40 7.28 17.93
CA VAL A 229 19.29 6.01 17.22
C VAL A 229 18.41 5.08 18.03
N HIS A 230 17.50 4.41 17.34
CA HIS A 230 16.56 3.49 17.95
C HIS A 230 16.67 2.10 17.32
N LYS A 231 16.59 1.08 18.16
CA LYS A 231 16.50 -0.33 17.76
C LYS A 231 15.45 -1.04 18.59
N VAL A 232 14.59 -1.82 17.94
CA VAL A 232 13.68 -2.72 18.66
C VAL A 232 14.43 -4.00 19.00
N GLN A 233 14.49 -4.31 20.28
CA GLN A 233 15.10 -5.54 20.81
C GLN A 233 14.16 -6.17 21.83
N GLY A 234 13.70 -7.41 21.58
CA GLY A 234 12.80 -8.11 22.50
C GLY A 234 11.46 -7.41 22.76
N GLY A 235 10.99 -6.56 21.82
CA GLY A 235 9.75 -5.80 21.97
C GLY A 235 9.91 -4.43 22.65
N TYR A 236 11.10 -4.10 23.12
CA TYR A 236 11.43 -2.80 23.72
C TYR A 236 12.23 -1.95 22.74
N LEU A 237 12.03 -0.62 22.80
CA LEU A 237 12.84 0.33 22.06
C LEU A 237 14.08 0.67 22.86
N LYS A 238 15.25 0.25 22.35
CA LYS A 238 16.53 0.74 22.84
C LYS A 238 16.86 2.04 22.12
N THR A 239 16.95 3.13 22.87
CA THR A 239 17.30 4.46 22.35
C THR A 239 18.71 4.84 22.81
N ILE A 240 19.53 5.30 21.87
CA ILE A 240 20.88 5.82 22.10
C ILE A 240 20.85 7.30 21.71
N SER A 241 21.21 8.18 22.64
CA SER A 241 21.34 9.61 22.37
C SER A 241 22.72 9.87 21.73
N LEU A 242 22.72 10.35 20.50
CA LEU A 242 23.95 10.72 19.80
C LEU A 242 24.33 12.18 20.09
N ILE A 243 23.33 13.06 20.12
CA ILE A 243 23.46 14.49 20.39
C ILE A 243 22.22 14.94 21.17
N ASN A 244 22.47 15.82 22.14
CA ASN A 244 21.44 16.56 22.86
C ASN A 244 21.99 17.97 23.14
N ASP A 245 21.84 18.86 22.14
CA ASP A 245 22.32 20.25 22.23
C ASP A 245 21.29 21.20 21.64
N LYS A 246 20.64 21.98 22.50
CA LYS A 246 19.58 22.94 22.15
C LYS A 246 20.00 24.08 21.21
N ASN A 247 21.29 24.24 20.95
CA ASN A 247 21.78 25.19 19.96
C ASN A 247 21.48 24.73 18.52
N TYR A 248 21.21 23.45 18.32
CA TYR A 248 20.81 22.92 17.04
C TYR A 248 19.28 22.81 16.96
N CYS A 249 18.72 23.36 15.88
CA CYS A 249 17.33 23.15 15.51
C CYS A 249 17.32 22.25 14.27
N PHE A 250 17.41 20.94 14.48
CA PHE A 250 17.51 20.01 13.36
C PHE A 250 16.25 20.03 12.50
N ARG A 251 16.43 19.80 11.20
CA ARG A 251 15.38 19.83 10.18
C ARG A 251 15.24 18.52 9.43
N ASP A 252 16.36 17.84 9.21
CA ASP A 252 16.38 16.59 8.45
C ASP A 252 17.57 15.73 8.88
N VAL A 253 17.48 14.44 8.64
CA VAL A 253 18.51 13.44 8.92
C VAL A 253 18.65 12.50 7.75
N TYR A 254 19.88 12.08 7.49
CA TYR A 254 20.21 11.11 6.45
C TYR A 254 21.13 10.02 7.03
N ALA A 255 20.73 8.77 6.87
CA ALA A 255 21.51 7.59 7.25
C ALA A 255 22.26 7.04 6.03
N ALA A 256 23.56 7.18 6.02
CA ALA A 256 24.37 6.83 4.85
C ALA A 256 24.83 5.36 4.85
N ARG A 257 25.14 4.85 3.67
CA ARG A 257 25.67 3.49 3.47
C ARG A 257 27.06 3.26 4.12
N ASN A 258 27.78 4.34 4.41
CA ASN A 258 29.06 4.28 5.13
C ASN A 258 28.92 4.12 6.65
N GLY A 259 27.69 3.93 7.14
CA GLY A 259 27.38 3.77 8.56
C GLY A 259 27.36 5.08 9.36
N LYS A 260 27.50 6.24 8.71
CA LYS A 260 27.40 7.54 9.35
C LYS A 260 25.99 8.11 9.27
N GLY A 261 25.59 8.84 10.31
CA GLY A 261 24.40 9.67 10.33
C GLY A 261 24.74 11.14 10.08
N TYR A 262 23.95 11.81 9.27
CA TYR A 262 24.08 13.23 8.95
C TYR A 262 22.81 13.95 9.35
N ALA A 263 22.92 15.01 10.16
CA ALA A 263 21.77 15.82 10.57
C ALA A 263 22.02 17.29 10.23
N ILE A 264 21.02 17.94 9.64
CA ILE A 264 21.11 19.34 9.27
C ILE A 264 20.28 20.21 10.20
N SER A 265 20.92 21.23 10.77
CA SER A 265 20.27 22.25 11.59
C SER A 265 19.83 23.44 10.76
N HIS A 266 18.70 24.04 11.10
CA HIS A 266 18.20 25.27 10.49
C HIS A 266 19.20 26.46 10.56
N THR A 267 20.12 26.42 11.53
CA THR A 267 21.16 27.43 11.73
C THR A 267 22.41 27.21 10.88
N GLY A 268 22.41 26.21 9.98
CA GLY A 268 23.51 25.96 9.05
C GLY A 268 24.58 24.99 9.58
N HIS A 269 24.30 24.24 10.63
CA HIS A 269 25.22 23.23 11.14
C HIS A 269 24.88 21.86 10.57
N LEU A 270 25.80 21.26 9.85
CA LEU A 270 25.75 19.85 9.47
C LEU A 270 26.50 19.04 10.53
N VAL A 271 25.79 18.18 11.21
CA VAL A 271 26.35 17.28 12.22
C VAL A 271 26.55 15.91 11.60
N VAL A 272 27.74 15.36 11.74
CA VAL A 272 28.13 14.03 11.26
C VAL A 272 28.43 13.16 12.47
N VAL A 273 27.75 12.02 12.58
CA VAL A 273 27.93 11.07 13.69
C VAL A 273 28.27 9.70 13.14
N GLY A 274 29.12 8.98 13.83
CA GLY A 274 29.56 7.63 13.48
C GLY A 274 30.90 7.61 12.74
N GLY A 275 31.55 6.48 12.77
CA GLY A 275 32.82 6.16 12.15
C GLY A 275 33.43 4.95 12.83
N THR A 276 34.03 4.07 12.06
CA THR A 276 34.51 2.73 12.40
C THR A 276 35.11 2.59 13.79
N ARG A 277 34.56 1.66 14.56
CA ARG A 277 35.16 1.09 15.78
C ARG A 277 36.41 0.25 15.44
N GLY A 278 37.36 0.75 14.70
CA GLY A 278 38.51 -0.10 14.46
C GLY A 278 39.39 0.38 13.33
N GLU A 279 40.15 1.41 13.58
CA GLU A 279 41.44 1.69 12.95
C GLU A 279 41.85 3.11 13.33
N GLU A 280 42.28 3.28 14.58
CA GLU A 280 43.21 4.35 14.94
C GLU A 280 43.71 4.15 16.38
N ARG A 281 44.56 3.12 16.56
CA ARG A 281 45.67 3.22 17.47
C ARG A 281 46.78 3.97 16.73
N GLY A 282 46.84 5.28 16.90
CA GLY A 282 47.96 6.02 16.38
C GLY A 282 47.57 7.41 15.90
N THR A 283 48.10 8.39 16.63
CA THR A 283 48.18 9.83 16.35
C THR A 283 46.92 10.66 16.67
N ARG A 284 47.06 11.44 17.74
CA ARG A 284 46.32 12.67 17.98
C ARG A 284 46.59 13.62 16.81
N ASN A 285 45.63 13.71 15.89
CA ASN A 285 45.58 14.85 14.98
C ASN A 285 44.53 15.83 15.50
N GLU A 286 44.97 17.06 15.66
CA GLU A 286 44.26 18.25 16.15
C GLU A 286 43.19 18.75 15.15
N GLU A 287 42.24 17.93 14.72
CA GLU A 287 41.04 18.41 14.03
C GLU A 287 39.80 17.95 14.79
N GLY A 288 39.31 18.87 15.57
CA GLY A 288 38.18 18.95 16.48
C GLY A 288 36.96 18.06 16.27
N GLY A 289 37.05 16.77 16.46
CA GLY A 289 35.90 15.90 16.67
C GLY A 289 35.72 15.63 18.17
N ARG A 290 34.56 16.02 18.75
CA ARG A 290 34.16 15.59 20.08
C ARG A 290 33.64 14.16 20.02
N ARG A 291 33.79 13.36 21.07
CA ARG A 291 33.11 12.09 21.23
C ARG A 291 31.88 12.32 22.08
N ASN A 292 30.77 11.63 21.73
CA ASN A 292 29.57 11.61 22.58
C ASN A 292 29.81 10.71 23.81
N GLU A 293 28.85 10.66 24.73
CA GLU A 293 28.92 9.87 25.96
C GLU A 293 29.18 8.38 25.70
N GLU A 294 28.84 7.87 24.50
CA GLU A 294 29.03 6.48 24.07
C GLU A 294 30.32 6.25 23.25
N GLY A 295 31.18 7.30 23.10
CA GLY A 295 32.46 7.21 22.43
C GLY A 295 32.44 7.30 20.90
N GLU A 296 31.27 7.61 20.30
CA GLU A 296 31.19 7.84 18.86
C GLU A 296 31.72 9.22 18.46
N ARG A 297 32.36 9.29 17.30
CA ARG A 297 32.90 10.56 16.78
C ARG A 297 31.75 11.45 16.31
N VAL A 298 31.69 12.66 16.84
CA VAL A 298 30.78 13.72 16.41
C VAL A 298 31.61 14.84 15.79
N ARG A 299 31.28 15.19 14.55
CA ARG A 299 31.88 16.33 13.85
C ARG A 299 30.77 17.31 13.44
N VAL A 300 31.03 18.58 13.60
CA VAL A 300 30.13 19.66 13.20
C VAL A 300 30.81 20.49 12.10
N VAL A 301 30.11 20.66 10.98
CA VAL A 301 30.54 21.49 9.86
C VAL A 301 29.57 22.65 9.73
N TYR A 302 30.04 23.87 9.81
CA TYR A 302 29.25 25.06 9.62
C TYR A 302 29.18 25.43 8.11
N LEU A 303 27.98 25.71 7.64
CA LEU A 303 27.67 26.00 6.23
C LEU A 303 27.44 27.52 6.06
N GLU A 304 28.48 28.28 5.88
CA GLU A 304 28.43 29.76 5.85
C GLU A 304 27.44 30.34 4.82
N ASN A 305 27.28 29.68 3.67
CA ASN A 305 26.49 30.19 2.54
C ASN A 305 25.17 29.47 2.28
N VAL A 306 24.72 28.65 3.23
CA VAL A 306 23.42 27.95 3.10
C VAL A 306 22.40 28.56 4.04
N VAL A 307 21.42 29.23 3.45
CA VAL A 307 20.39 29.96 4.19
C VAL A 307 19.28 28.99 4.62
N LYS A 308 19.08 28.87 5.92
CA LYS A 308 18.01 28.05 6.52
C LYS A 308 17.92 26.66 5.90
N PRO A 309 18.96 25.84 5.98
CA PRO A 309 18.92 24.50 5.42
C PRO A 309 17.84 23.67 6.09
N PHE A 310 17.20 22.80 5.30
CA PHE A 310 16.06 22.03 5.79
C PHE A 310 15.94 20.61 5.21
N ASN A 311 16.78 20.24 4.24
CA ASN A 311 16.72 18.90 3.65
C ASN A 311 18.11 18.41 3.18
N LEU A 312 18.29 17.11 3.24
CA LEU A 312 19.48 16.36 2.84
C LEU A 312 19.12 15.34 1.77
N GLN A 313 19.84 15.33 0.65
CA GLN A 313 19.63 14.35 -0.41
C GLN A 313 20.96 13.78 -0.91
N ALA A 314 21.04 12.46 -1.05
CA ALA A 314 22.20 11.81 -1.62
C ALA A 314 22.35 12.12 -3.12
N MET A 315 23.59 12.36 -3.54
CA MET A 315 23.99 12.51 -4.94
C MET A 315 25.15 11.57 -5.27
N ASN A 316 25.37 11.36 -6.56
CA ASN A 316 26.51 10.60 -7.08
C ASN A 316 26.65 9.22 -6.42
N GLU A 317 25.54 8.45 -6.48
CA GLU A 317 25.47 7.09 -5.90
C GLU A 317 25.72 7.04 -4.38
N GLY A 318 25.41 8.12 -3.67
CA GLY A 318 25.59 8.22 -2.23
C GLY A 318 27.03 8.56 -1.80
N ARG A 319 27.85 9.10 -2.70
CA ARG A 319 29.18 9.61 -2.35
C ARG A 319 29.14 11.04 -1.83
N GLN A 320 28.15 11.79 -2.26
CA GLN A 320 27.97 13.20 -1.92
C GLN A 320 26.57 13.43 -1.34
N LEU A 321 26.48 14.47 -0.53
CA LEU A 321 25.23 14.91 0.08
C LEU A 321 24.90 16.32 -0.39
N LEU A 322 23.76 16.50 -1.02
CA LEU A 322 23.22 17.81 -1.35
C LEU A 322 22.43 18.34 -0.16
N ILE A 323 22.89 19.44 0.37
CA ILE A 323 22.26 20.15 1.48
C ILE A 323 21.45 21.29 0.87
N ILE A 324 20.15 21.30 1.13
CA ILE A 324 19.20 22.22 0.51
C ILE A 324 18.68 23.17 1.56
N GLY A 325 18.85 24.47 1.28
CA GLY A 325 18.33 25.57 2.06
C GLY A 325 17.19 26.29 1.35
N GLU A 326 16.65 27.34 1.96
CA GLU A 326 15.50 28.07 1.48
C GLU A 326 15.73 28.69 0.07
N ASN A 327 16.94 29.24 -0.17
CA ASN A 327 17.37 29.82 -1.44
C ASN A 327 18.84 29.56 -1.76
N SER A 328 19.37 28.46 -1.29
CA SER A 328 20.76 28.08 -1.47
C SER A 328 20.92 26.58 -1.34
N MET A 329 22.01 26.04 -1.85
CA MET A 329 22.38 24.64 -1.69
C MET A 329 23.89 24.49 -1.59
N ALA A 330 24.34 23.43 -0.93
CA ALA A 330 25.74 23.04 -0.83
C ALA A 330 25.93 21.58 -1.18
N LEU A 331 27.02 21.25 -1.81
CA LEU A 331 27.45 19.90 -2.06
C LEU A 331 28.53 19.53 -1.04
N PHE A 332 28.28 18.46 -0.30
CA PHE A 332 29.16 17.94 0.73
C PHE A 332 29.71 16.58 0.31
N ASP A 333 30.99 16.40 0.33
CA ASP A 333 31.63 15.12 0.06
C ASP A 333 31.72 14.30 1.36
N MET A 334 31.11 13.14 1.37
CA MET A 334 30.96 12.31 2.58
C MET A 334 32.26 11.55 2.93
N ALA A 335 33.19 11.40 1.99
CA ALA A 335 34.47 10.73 2.26
C ALA A 335 35.47 11.69 2.89
N THR A 336 35.59 12.89 2.34
CA THR A 336 36.49 13.92 2.86
C THR A 336 35.88 14.76 3.99
N GLU A 337 34.56 14.64 4.18
CA GLU A 337 33.77 15.44 5.13
C GLU A 337 33.97 16.95 4.95
N LYS A 338 34.01 17.41 3.70
CA LYS A 338 34.19 18.83 3.35
C LYS A 338 33.10 19.31 2.41
N VAL A 339 32.76 20.57 2.51
CA VAL A 339 31.93 21.26 1.53
C VAL A 339 32.73 21.43 0.25
N VAL A 340 32.21 20.88 -0.86
CA VAL A 340 32.87 20.95 -2.18
C VAL A 340 32.51 22.26 -2.89
N SER A 341 31.24 22.63 -2.83
CA SER A 341 30.75 23.83 -3.50
C SER A 341 29.43 24.29 -2.88
N THR A 342 29.11 25.56 -3.08
CA THR A 342 27.85 26.18 -2.65
C THR A 342 27.28 26.99 -3.78
N ARG A 343 25.94 27.04 -3.86
CA ARG A 343 25.23 27.82 -4.84
C ARG A 343 24.06 28.55 -4.22
N ARG A 344 23.90 29.84 -4.53
CA ARG A 344 22.71 30.61 -4.25
C ARG A 344 21.69 30.41 -5.37
N LEU A 345 20.42 30.26 -5.00
CA LEU A 345 19.29 30.11 -5.92
C LEU A 345 18.56 31.46 -6.07
N ASP A 346 18.02 31.72 -7.26
CA ASP A 346 17.18 32.89 -7.56
C ASP A 346 15.69 32.66 -7.24
N PHE A 347 15.39 31.55 -6.58
CA PHE A 347 14.05 31.14 -6.15
C PHE A 347 14.08 30.55 -4.73
N LYS A 348 12.88 30.54 -4.11
CA LYS A 348 12.69 29.93 -2.81
C LYS A 348 12.26 28.48 -3.00
N VAL A 349 13.01 27.54 -2.42
CA VAL A 349 12.65 26.12 -2.39
C VAL A 349 11.57 25.89 -1.34
N THR A 350 10.47 25.26 -1.75
CA THR A 350 9.32 24.97 -0.88
C THR A 350 9.20 23.48 -0.53
N CYS A 351 9.67 22.61 -1.42
CA CYS A 351 9.63 21.17 -1.27
C CYS A 351 10.80 20.55 -2.05
N THR A 352 11.17 19.35 -1.66
CA THR A 352 12.21 18.57 -2.32
C THR A 352 11.70 17.17 -2.61
N GLY A 353 12.33 16.49 -3.55
CA GLY A 353 12.05 15.10 -3.90
C GLY A 353 13.20 14.48 -4.66
N LEU A 354 13.03 13.24 -5.08
CA LEU A 354 13.94 12.54 -5.99
C LEU A 354 13.19 12.21 -7.26
N MET A 355 13.81 12.41 -8.40
CA MET A 355 13.32 11.96 -9.71
C MET A 355 14.50 11.38 -10.49
N ASP A 356 14.37 10.11 -10.89
CA ASP A 356 15.44 9.36 -11.60
C ASP A 356 16.77 9.37 -10.82
N ASN A 357 16.70 9.15 -9.51
CA ASN A 357 17.83 9.22 -8.57
C ASN A 357 18.56 10.58 -8.54
N ARG A 358 17.90 11.65 -8.96
CA ARG A 358 18.43 13.03 -8.90
C ARG A 358 17.55 13.88 -8.01
N PRO A 359 18.14 14.79 -7.23
CA PRO A 359 17.39 15.74 -6.43
C PRO A 359 16.46 16.61 -7.29
N LEU A 360 15.27 16.81 -6.81
CA LEU A 360 14.24 17.66 -7.42
C LEU A 360 13.83 18.73 -6.43
N LEU A 361 13.91 20.00 -6.82
CA LEU A 361 13.51 21.13 -6.01
C LEU A 361 12.22 21.72 -6.57
N PHE A 362 11.27 22.06 -5.71
CA PHE A 362 10.04 22.76 -6.07
C PHE A 362 10.11 24.20 -5.57
N ASP A 363 9.66 25.14 -6.39
CA ASP A 363 9.63 26.54 -6.00
C ASP A 363 8.19 27.06 -5.75
N SER A 364 8.11 28.23 -5.14
CA SER A 364 6.82 28.89 -4.86
C SER A 364 6.10 29.40 -6.11
N ARG A 365 6.75 29.37 -7.29
CA ARG A 365 6.19 29.80 -8.58
C ARG A 365 5.61 28.63 -9.39
N GLY A 366 5.52 27.44 -8.81
CA GLY A 366 5.00 26.23 -9.45
C GLY A 366 5.96 25.63 -10.50
N ARG A 367 7.25 25.82 -10.32
CA ARG A 367 8.30 25.19 -11.13
C ARG A 367 9.00 24.09 -10.33
N MET A 368 9.53 23.12 -11.06
CA MET A 368 10.39 22.07 -10.52
C MET A 368 11.75 22.12 -11.23
N HIS A 369 12.80 21.93 -10.46
CA HIS A 369 14.20 22.04 -10.89
C HIS A 369 14.90 20.73 -10.58
N GLN A 370 15.20 19.91 -11.58
CA GLN A 370 15.97 18.67 -11.43
C GLN A 370 17.44 19.02 -11.40
N VAL A 371 18.11 18.66 -10.32
CA VAL A 371 19.53 18.96 -10.10
C VAL A 371 20.38 17.86 -10.74
N ASN A 372 21.06 18.18 -11.84
CA ASN A 372 22.02 17.29 -12.47
C ASN A 372 23.41 17.42 -11.82
N SER A 373 23.79 18.66 -11.49
CA SER A 373 24.92 19.03 -10.68
C SER A 373 24.61 20.32 -9.95
N ILE A 374 25.47 20.76 -9.03
CA ILE A 374 25.24 22.02 -8.31
C ILE A 374 25.10 23.23 -9.25
N ASP A 375 25.78 23.21 -10.40
CA ASP A 375 25.75 24.28 -11.39
C ASP A 375 24.75 24.06 -12.54
N ASN A 376 24.18 22.86 -12.65
CA ASN A 376 23.30 22.51 -13.75
C ASN A 376 21.97 21.95 -13.25
N MET A 377 20.89 22.67 -13.53
CA MET A 377 19.51 22.28 -13.21
C MET A 377 18.63 22.36 -14.44
N LYS A 378 17.79 21.34 -14.64
CA LYS A 378 16.74 21.35 -15.65
C LYS A 378 15.44 21.83 -15.02
N THR A 379 14.93 22.96 -15.49
CA THR A 379 13.68 23.54 -14.98
C THR A 379 12.50 23.17 -15.87
N SER A 380 11.38 22.82 -15.23
CA SER A 380 10.11 22.54 -15.88
C SER A 380 8.94 23.02 -15.01
N LYS A 381 7.74 23.09 -15.60
CA LYS A 381 6.53 23.47 -14.85
C LYS A 381 5.99 22.26 -14.11
N VAL A 382 5.52 22.45 -12.89
CA VAL A 382 4.78 21.43 -12.13
C VAL A 382 3.45 21.16 -12.85
N PRO A 383 3.09 19.89 -13.13
CA PRO A 383 1.89 19.57 -13.92
C PRO A 383 0.58 19.74 -13.16
N VAL A 384 0.64 20.07 -11.89
CA VAL A 384 -0.52 20.22 -10.99
C VAL A 384 -0.56 21.62 -10.42
N SER A 385 -1.76 22.11 -10.05
CA SER A 385 -1.96 23.43 -9.45
C SER A 385 -1.92 23.35 -7.93
N GLY A 386 -1.35 24.37 -7.27
CA GLY A 386 -1.23 24.47 -5.82
C GLY A 386 0.22 24.34 -5.35
N GLN A 387 0.41 24.42 -4.05
CA GLN A 387 1.73 24.30 -3.43
C GLN A 387 2.07 22.82 -3.16
N VAL A 388 3.12 22.34 -3.83
CA VAL A 388 3.65 20.99 -3.57
C VAL A 388 4.39 20.97 -2.23
N THR A 389 4.08 20.00 -1.40
CA THR A 389 4.68 19.82 -0.07
C THR A 389 5.35 18.47 0.11
N ALA A 390 5.05 17.51 -0.74
CA ALA A 390 5.70 16.21 -0.81
C ALA A 390 5.70 15.69 -2.25
N PHE A 391 6.73 14.97 -2.63
CA PHE A 391 6.84 14.39 -3.97
C PHE A 391 7.53 13.03 -3.91
N VAL A 392 7.06 12.11 -4.73
CA VAL A 392 7.71 10.82 -4.98
C VAL A 392 7.37 10.33 -6.38
N ASN A 393 8.30 9.65 -7.04
CA ASN A 393 8.04 8.84 -8.23
C ASN A 393 8.23 7.34 -7.90
N ASN A 394 7.54 6.48 -8.65
CA ASN A 394 7.78 5.05 -8.55
C ASN A 394 9.14 4.65 -9.18
N ALA A 395 9.62 3.44 -8.93
CA ALA A 395 10.93 2.97 -9.40
C ALA A 395 11.07 3.00 -10.93
N THR A 396 9.97 2.82 -11.68
CA THR A 396 9.97 2.90 -13.15
C THR A 396 9.89 4.33 -13.69
N GLY A 397 9.65 5.33 -12.83
CA GLY A 397 9.43 6.74 -13.22
C GLY A 397 8.08 7.02 -13.88
N GLN A 398 7.28 5.99 -14.18
CA GLN A 398 6.02 6.10 -14.93
C GLN A 398 4.86 6.72 -14.14
N LEU A 399 4.95 6.71 -12.82
CA LEU A 399 3.93 7.26 -11.93
C LEU A 399 4.57 8.21 -10.92
N LYS A 400 4.07 9.42 -10.86
CA LYS A 400 4.53 10.47 -9.96
C LYS A 400 3.38 10.88 -9.03
N ALA A 401 3.68 11.06 -7.75
CA ALA A 401 2.71 11.52 -6.77
C ALA A 401 3.16 12.87 -6.20
N TYR A 402 2.24 13.83 -6.18
CA TYR A 402 2.43 15.18 -5.67
C TYR A 402 1.47 15.38 -4.49
N GLY A 403 2.00 15.54 -3.29
CA GLY A 403 1.26 15.92 -2.09
C GLY A 403 1.18 17.42 -1.97
N MET A 404 0.00 17.91 -1.60
CA MET A 404 -0.31 19.33 -1.59
C MET A 404 -0.50 19.85 -0.17
N ASP A 405 -0.45 21.15 -0.04
CA ASP A 405 -0.67 21.86 1.21
C ASP A 405 -2.12 21.74 1.74
N ASP A 406 -3.08 21.57 0.83
CA ASP A 406 -4.50 21.37 1.14
C ASP A 406 -4.87 19.91 1.50
N GLY A 407 -3.90 19.00 1.54
CA GLY A 407 -4.11 17.57 1.80
C GLY A 407 -4.45 16.75 0.56
N THR A 408 -4.57 17.37 -0.60
CA THR A 408 -4.79 16.65 -1.85
C THR A 408 -3.51 15.92 -2.29
N ILE A 409 -3.67 14.77 -2.95
CA ILE A 409 -2.56 14.09 -3.63
C ILE A 409 -2.93 13.97 -5.11
N TRP A 410 -2.03 14.35 -5.99
CA TRP A 410 -2.18 14.17 -7.43
C TRP A 410 -1.27 13.06 -7.92
N LEU A 411 -1.85 12.09 -8.61
CA LEU A 411 -1.12 11.10 -9.39
C LEU A 411 -0.99 11.58 -10.83
N VAL A 412 0.23 11.58 -11.33
CA VAL A 412 0.58 11.97 -12.70
C VAL A 412 1.20 10.78 -13.39
N TYR A 413 0.53 10.26 -14.41
CA TYR A 413 0.98 9.14 -15.22
C TYR A 413 1.81 9.65 -16.40
N ASP A 414 2.75 8.86 -16.91
CA ASP A 414 3.53 9.21 -18.12
C ASP A 414 2.67 9.45 -19.35
N SER A 415 1.48 8.85 -19.41
CA SER A 415 0.48 9.14 -20.44
C SER A 415 -0.08 10.56 -20.39
N GLY A 416 0.32 11.38 -19.41
CA GLY A 416 -0.25 12.69 -19.13
C GLY A 416 -1.58 12.67 -18.37
N LYS A 417 -2.10 11.48 -18.04
CA LYS A 417 -3.33 11.36 -17.23
C LYS A 417 -3.07 11.86 -15.81
N LEU A 418 -3.99 12.69 -15.32
CA LEU A 418 -4.01 13.19 -13.95
C LEU A 418 -5.11 12.51 -13.14
N ARG A 419 -4.82 12.21 -11.89
CA ARG A 419 -5.81 11.64 -10.98
C ARG A 419 -5.66 12.28 -9.59
N LYS A 420 -6.76 12.86 -9.11
CA LYS A 420 -6.83 13.47 -7.79
C LYS A 420 -7.24 12.45 -6.74
N LEU A 421 -6.48 12.37 -5.65
CA LEU A 421 -6.81 11.59 -4.47
C LEU A 421 -7.18 12.56 -3.34
N ALA A 422 -8.35 12.35 -2.77
CA ALA A 422 -8.84 13.11 -1.62
C ALA A 422 -8.90 12.19 -0.39
N GLY A 423 -8.38 12.64 0.73
CA GLY A 423 -8.36 11.86 1.97
C GLY A 423 -7.82 12.65 3.16
N HIS A 424 -6.63 13.23 3.01
CA HIS A 424 -6.07 14.10 4.02
C HIS A 424 -6.83 15.42 4.13
N GLN A 425 -6.86 15.98 5.33
CA GLN A 425 -7.53 17.24 5.66
C GLN A 425 -6.53 18.38 5.94
N SER A 426 -5.25 18.10 5.85
CA SER A 426 -4.17 19.05 6.08
C SER A 426 -2.96 18.69 5.21
N LYS A 427 -1.94 19.53 5.26
CA LYS A 427 -0.69 19.40 4.52
C LYS A 427 -0.16 17.96 4.49
N VAL A 428 0.08 17.44 3.29
CA VAL A 428 0.80 16.17 3.09
C VAL A 428 2.27 16.38 3.44
N THR A 429 2.79 15.59 4.38
CA THR A 429 4.17 15.74 4.88
C THR A 429 5.16 14.88 4.11
N LYS A 430 4.78 13.65 3.76
CA LYS A 430 5.62 12.73 2.99
C LYS A 430 4.80 11.78 2.15
N LEU A 431 5.38 11.34 1.06
CA LEU A 431 4.87 10.32 0.14
C LEU A 431 5.97 9.30 -0.13
N LEU A 432 5.65 8.01 -0.07
CA LEU A 432 6.54 6.93 -0.50
C LEU A 432 5.76 5.86 -1.25
N PHE A 433 6.32 5.37 -2.36
CA PHE A 433 5.85 4.12 -2.96
C PHE A 433 6.52 2.93 -2.26
N PHE A 434 5.70 1.92 -1.95
CA PHE A 434 6.22 0.62 -1.55
C PHE A 434 6.47 -0.19 -2.83
N ASP A 435 7.71 -0.07 -3.34
CA ASP A 435 8.06 -0.67 -4.62
C ASP A 435 8.59 -2.10 -4.45
N GLU A 436 7.73 -3.05 -4.82
CA GLU A 436 8.13 -4.34 -5.36
C GLU A 436 7.74 -4.40 -6.84
N GLY A 437 8.16 -3.38 -7.60
CA GLY A 437 8.20 -3.41 -9.07
C GLY A 437 7.16 -2.63 -9.86
N HIS A 438 6.06 -2.09 -9.29
CA HIS A 438 5.06 -1.42 -10.15
C HIS A 438 4.38 -0.16 -9.58
N GLY A 439 4.82 0.36 -8.44
CA GLY A 439 4.23 1.58 -7.84
C GLY A 439 2.74 1.47 -7.52
N LYS A 440 2.26 0.25 -7.22
CA LYS A 440 0.83 0.03 -6.95
C LYS A 440 0.40 0.47 -5.56
N GLN A 441 1.35 0.61 -4.64
CA GLN A 441 1.10 0.93 -3.24
C GLN A 441 1.76 2.26 -2.91
N LEU A 442 0.94 3.28 -2.64
CA LEU A 442 1.40 4.58 -2.19
C LEU A 442 1.03 4.75 -0.71
N TYR A 443 1.97 5.27 0.07
CA TYR A 443 1.78 5.64 1.45
C TYR A 443 1.93 7.16 1.58
N SER A 444 1.11 7.77 2.45
CA SER A 444 1.14 9.21 2.68
C SER A 444 0.90 9.56 4.14
N SER A 445 1.68 10.49 4.66
CA SER A 445 1.49 11.09 5.99
C SER A 445 1.06 12.55 5.87
N SER A 446 0.38 13.07 6.89
CA SER A 446 -0.11 14.45 6.91
C SER A 446 -0.15 15.04 8.32
N TYR A 447 -0.23 16.37 8.38
CA TYR A 447 -0.50 17.10 9.62
C TYR A 447 -1.91 16.86 10.18
N ASP A 448 -2.80 16.12 9.47
CA ASP A 448 -4.05 15.64 10.03
C ASP A 448 -3.87 14.45 11.00
N GLY A 449 -2.63 14.02 11.23
CA GLY A 449 -2.27 12.90 12.10
C GLY A 449 -2.46 11.54 11.46
N LYS A 450 -2.83 11.45 10.18
CA LYS A 450 -3.13 10.18 9.52
C LYS A 450 -1.98 9.70 8.65
N LEU A 451 -1.74 8.38 8.71
CA LEU A 451 -0.98 7.63 7.73
C LEU A 451 -1.97 6.86 6.86
N PHE A 452 -1.99 7.16 5.57
CA PHE A 452 -2.82 6.47 4.61
C PHE A 452 -2.04 5.53 3.71
N PHE A 453 -2.70 4.45 3.32
CA PHE A 453 -2.32 3.55 2.25
C PHE A 453 -3.30 3.70 1.08
N TRP A 454 -2.77 3.72 -0.15
CA TRP A 454 -3.53 3.88 -1.38
C TRP A 454 -3.13 2.79 -2.37
N MET A 455 -4.11 2.02 -2.84
CA MET A 455 -3.90 1.08 -3.93
C MET A 455 -4.08 1.82 -5.27
N THR A 456 -2.98 2.24 -5.89
CA THR A 456 -3.02 3.11 -7.08
C THR A 456 -3.50 2.40 -8.34
N SER A 457 -3.52 1.05 -8.34
CA SER A 457 -4.06 0.23 -9.42
C SER A 457 -5.58 0.16 -9.44
N ASP A 458 -6.26 0.60 -8.38
CA ASP A 458 -7.71 0.53 -8.27
C ASP A 458 -8.39 1.57 -9.15
N MET A 459 -9.55 1.21 -9.75
CA MET A 459 -10.35 2.15 -10.53
C MET A 459 -10.82 3.35 -9.70
N GLN A 460 -11.22 3.10 -8.47
CA GLN A 460 -11.51 4.12 -7.48
C GLN A 460 -10.51 4.00 -6.33
N ILE A 461 -9.46 4.82 -6.38
CA ILE A 461 -8.45 4.85 -5.33
C ILE A 461 -9.02 5.56 -4.11
N ARG A 462 -9.12 4.85 -2.98
CA ARG A 462 -9.55 5.40 -1.70
C ARG A 462 -8.51 5.14 -0.62
N PRO A 463 -8.41 6.05 0.38
CA PRO A 463 -7.46 5.87 1.46
C PRO A 463 -7.89 4.75 2.39
N ILE A 464 -6.93 3.94 2.80
CA ILE A 464 -7.03 3.05 3.94
C ILE A 464 -6.24 3.70 5.07
N THR A 465 -6.91 4.00 6.19
CA THR A 465 -6.24 4.52 7.37
C THR A 465 -5.45 3.40 8.04
N LEU A 466 -4.14 3.48 8.00
CA LEU A 466 -3.25 2.56 8.71
C LEU A 466 -3.08 2.97 10.17
N PHE A 467 -2.96 4.27 10.38
CA PHE A 467 -2.70 4.86 11.67
C PHE A 467 -3.32 6.25 11.79
N GLN A 468 -3.77 6.58 12.98
CA GLN A 468 -4.24 7.89 13.38
C GLN A 468 -3.51 8.26 14.67
N ALA A 469 -2.68 9.28 14.60
CA ALA A 469 -2.02 9.88 15.75
C ALA A 469 -2.91 10.93 16.43
N ASP A 470 -2.63 11.21 17.68
CA ASP A 470 -3.22 12.35 18.40
C ASP A 470 -2.51 13.67 18.07
N SER A 471 -1.40 13.61 17.36
CA SER A 471 -0.53 14.72 16.96
C SER A 471 -0.25 14.69 15.46
N TRP A 472 0.36 15.75 14.93
CA TRP A 472 0.74 15.84 13.52
C TRP A 472 1.80 14.80 13.16
N LEU A 473 1.61 14.05 12.09
CA LEU A 473 2.67 13.21 11.53
C LEU A 473 3.64 14.08 10.76
N THR A 474 4.91 14.02 11.14
CA THR A 474 5.97 14.84 10.56
C THR A 474 6.72 14.13 9.46
N ASP A 475 6.96 12.82 9.64
CA ASP A 475 7.73 11.99 8.71
C ASP A 475 7.35 10.51 8.86
N PHE A 476 7.74 9.67 7.87
CA PHE A 476 7.69 8.22 7.98
C PHE A 476 8.74 7.54 7.10
N ALA A 477 9.14 6.32 7.48
CA ALA A 477 10.10 5.51 6.73
C ALA A 477 9.74 4.02 6.81
N PHE A 478 10.04 3.26 5.74
CA PHE A 478 9.94 1.80 5.79
C PHE A 478 11.14 1.23 6.52
N SER A 479 10.93 0.19 7.34
CA SER A 479 12.03 -0.61 7.87
C SER A 479 12.85 -1.23 6.73
N ARG A 480 14.11 -1.58 7.02
CA ARG A 480 15.02 -2.15 6.02
C ARG A 480 14.48 -3.43 5.38
N ASP A 481 13.80 -4.26 6.16
CA ASP A 481 13.15 -5.50 5.72
C ASP A 481 11.76 -5.27 5.12
N LYS A 482 11.29 -4.01 5.09
CA LYS A 482 9.97 -3.59 4.60
C LYS A 482 8.77 -4.25 5.30
N ASN A 483 8.98 -4.84 6.47
CA ASN A 483 7.90 -5.42 7.24
C ASN A 483 7.14 -4.40 8.08
N TYR A 484 7.78 -3.28 8.41
CA TYR A 484 7.25 -2.24 9.27
C TYR A 484 7.34 -0.86 8.61
N ILE A 485 6.48 0.06 9.06
CA ILE A 485 6.60 1.50 8.85
C ILE A 485 6.88 2.16 10.20
N TRP A 486 7.87 3.02 10.23
CA TRP A 486 8.10 3.95 11.31
C TRP A 486 7.47 5.29 11.00
N THR A 487 6.76 5.88 11.96
CA THR A 487 6.24 7.25 11.87
C THR A 487 6.79 8.11 12.99
N SER A 488 6.90 9.39 12.73
CA SER A 488 7.30 10.39 13.73
C SER A 488 6.24 11.47 13.88
N GLU A 489 6.14 12.02 15.08
CA GLU A 489 5.12 12.96 15.47
C GLU A 489 5.67 14.30 15.95
N TYR A 490 4.80 15.30 15.90
CA TYR A 490 5.05 16.61 16.51
C TYR A 490 5.19 16.53 18.05
N SER A 491 4.55 15.56 18.67
CA SER A 491 4.64 15.28 20.11
C SER A 491 6.00 14.77 20.58
N GLY A 492 6.90 14.39 19.66
CA GLY A 492 8.19 13.77 19.98
C GLY A 492 8.14 12.25 20.06
N SER A 493 7.06 11.65 19.60
CA SER A 493 6.88 10.19 19.59
C SER A 493 7.33 9.57 18.27
N VAL A 494 7.91 8.37 18.35
CA VAL A 494 8.12 7.47 17.22
C VAL A 494 7.19 6.26 17.38
N ASN A 495 6.63 5.79 16.27
CA ASN A 495 5.72 4.65 16.27
C ASN A 495 6.15 3.63 15.23
N GLU A 496 5.95 2.35 15.54
CA GLU A 496 6.23 1.25 14.64
C GLU A 496 4.93 0.53 14.28
N HIS A 497 4.68 0.36 12.98
CA HIS A 497 3.47 -0.27 12.44
C HIS A 497 3.85 -1.46 11.57
N LEU A 498 3.30 -2.63 11.87
CA LEU A 498 3.46 -3.82 11.05
C LEU A 498 2.61 -3.70 9.78
N ILE A 499 3.21 -3.85 8.60
CA ILE A 499 2.55 -3.77 7.29
C ILE A 499 2.66 -5.05 6.46
N SER A 500 3.57 -5.95 6.80
CA SER A 500 3.77 -7.23 6.12
C SER A 500 2.58 -8.16 6.34
N LEU A 501 1.81 -8.44 5.29
CA LEU A 501 0.62 -9.30 5.37
C LEU A 501 0.91 -10.72 5.90
N PRO A 502 1.99 -11.40 5.49
CA PRO A 502 2.32 -12.72 6.07
C PRO A 502 2.57 -12.65 7.59
N MET A 503 3.31 -11.64 8.04
CA MET A 503 3.58 -11.45 9.47
C MET A 503 2.33 -11.04 10.23
N ILE A 504 1.49 -10.19 9.65
CA ILE A 504 0.19 -9.80 10.21
C ILE A 504 -0.67 -11.04 10.43
N ALA A 505 -0.80 -11.90 9.42
CA ALA A 505 -1.60 -13.12 9.51
C ALA A 505 -1.07 -14.07 10.58
N GLN A 506 0.24 -14.28 10.63
CA GLN A 506 0.88 -15.09 11.66
C GLN A 506 0.64 -14.52 13.06
N TYR A 507 0.77 -13.22 13.23
CA TYR A 507 0.56 -12.54 14.51
C TYR A 507 -0.90 -12.61 14.98
N ILE A 508 -1.86 -12.42 14.05
CA ILE A 508 -3.29 -12.55 14.35
C ILE A 508 -3.60 -13.99 14.76
N ARG A 509 -3.07 -15.00 14.03
CA ARG A 509 -3.26 -16.41 14.37
C ARG A 509 -2.83 -16.73 15.79
N GLN A 510 -1.72 -16.17 16.24
CA GLN A 510 -1.25 -16.35 17.63
C GLN A 510 -2.14 -15.65 18.67
N LYS A 511 -2.86 -14.61 18.27
CA LYS A 511 -3.79 -13.88 19.15
C LYS A 511 -5.18 -14.51 19.24
N VAL A 512 -5.56 -15.34 18.28
CA VAL A 512 -6.86 -16.05 18.30
C VAL A 512 -6.84 -17.06 19.43
N LYS A 513 -7.71 -16.87 20.42
CA LYS A 513 -7.77 -17.69 21.66
C LYS A 513 -8.89 -18.70 21.65
N ARG A 514 -9.89 -18.55 20.79
CA ARG A 514 -11.07 -19.40 20.70
C ARG A 514 -11.57 -19.52 19.27
N ASP A 515 -12.39 -20.51 19.01
CA ASP A 515 -13.17 -20.63 17.79
C ASP A 515 -14.50 -19.86 17.91
N PHE A 516 -15.22 -19.71 16.80
CA PHE A 516 -16.59 -19.20 16.81
C PHE A 516 -17.50 -20.15 17.61
N THR A 517 -18.49 -19.58 18.31
CA THR A 517 -19.63 -20.38 18.75
C THR A 517 -20.53 -20.73 17.55
N PRO A 518 -21.38 -21.77 17.64
CA PRO A 518 -22.33 -22.07 16.55
C PRO A 518 -23.26 -20.91 16.20
N GLU A 519 -23.65 -20.10 17.19
CA GLU A 519 -24.49 -18.92 17.02
C GLU A 519 -23.72 -17.80 16.30
N GLU A 520 -22.47 -17.53 16.70
CA GLU A 520 -21.59 -16.57 16.04
C GLU A 520 -21.30 -16.98 14.59
N TRP A 521 -21.05 -18.28 14.36
CA TRP A 521 -20.85 -18.81 13.03
C TRP A 521 -22.06 -18.57 12.14
N ASN A 522 -23.25 -18.94 12.63
CA ASN A 522 -24.49 -18.75 11.90
C ASN A 522 -24.78 -17.28 11.59
N TYR A 523 -24.38 -16.37 12.50
CA TYR A 523 -24.61 -14.94 12.36
C TYR A 523 -23.61 -14.28 11.39
N TYR A 524 -22.31 -14.56 11.55
CA TYR A 524 -21.26 -13.88 10.82
C TYR A 524 -20.85 -14.56 9.51
N VAL A 525 -20.81 -15.88 9.50
CA VAL A 525 -20.37 -16.70 8.36
C VAL A 525 -21.53 -17.20 7.53
N GLY A 526 -22.59 -17.66 8.19
CA GLY A 526 -23.81 -18.15 7.56
C GLY A 526 -24.02 -19.64 7.78
N LYS A 527 -25.31 -20.03 7.79
CA LYS A 527 -25.73 -21.43 8.03
C LYS A 527 -25.38 -22.39 6.91
N GLU A 528 -25.26 -21.85 5.68
CA GLU A 528 -24.96 -22.62 4.47
C GLU A 528 -23.48 -23.03 4.38
N ILE A 529 -22.61 -22.40 5.18
CA ILE A 529 -21.18 -22.67 5.16
C ILE A 529 -20.86 -23.64 6.30
N PRO A 530 -20.23 -24.78 6.01
CA PRO A 530 -19.86 -25.76 7.04
C PRO A 530 -19.00 -25.13 8.14
N TYR A 531 -19.33 -25.45 9.39
CA TYR A 531 -18.59 -24.95 10.54
C TYR A 531 -17.12 -25.37 10.47
N ARG A 532 -16.21 -24.39 10.62
CA ARG A 532 -14.76 -24.61 10.63
C ARG A 532 -14.13 -24.10 11.92
N ARG A 533 -13.22 -24.90 12.46
CA ARG A 533 -12.35 -24.48 13.55
C ARG A 533 -11.07 -23.85 13.01
N PHE A 534 -10.65 -22.74 13.60
CA PHE A 534 -9.40 -22.05 13.28
C PHE A 534 -8.29 -22.38 14.28
N LEU A 535 -8.64 -22.87 15.49
CA LEU A 535 -7.70 -23.39 16.48
C LEU A 535 -7.57 -24.90 16.31
N GLY A 536 -6.36 -25.38 16.20
CA GLY A 536 -6.07 -26.84 16.25
C GLY A 536 -5.78 -27.53 14.91
N ASN A 537 -5.89 -26.87 13.77
CA ASN A 537 -5.42 -27.41 12.50
C ASN A 537 -4.07 -26.79 12.14
N SER A 538 -2.99 -27.54 12.42
CA SER A 538 -1.71 -27.33 11.74
C SER A 538 -1.86 -27.85 10.30
N GLU A 539 -2.16 -27.00 9.33
CA GLU A 539 -1.82 -27.19 7.93
C GLU A 539 -0.78 -26.16 7.51
#